data_f51a68eb4e8873b0d0b61ff367f97236
#
_entry.id   f51a68eb4e8873b0d0b61ff367f97236
#
_cell.length_a   1.000
_cell.length_b   1.000
_cell.length_c   1.000
_cell.angle_alpha   90.00
_cell.angle_beta   90.00
_cell.angle_gamma   90.00
#
_symmetry.space_group_name_H-M   'P 1'
#
loop_
_entity.id
_entity.type
_entity.pdbx_description
1 polymer ?
#
loop_
_entity_poly.entity_id
_entity_poly.type
_entity_poly.pdbx_seq_one_letter_code
_entity_poly.pdbx_strand_id
1 'polypeptide(L)'
;MILMGVVLRYVNKEGCVIERFLAVVHVPDTSSHSLKMAIDALFVQHGLSLSILRGQGYDGASNMRGEFNGLKSLILQENPFAMYVHCFSHQLQLVLVAVAHDNFTVSEFFGYITMIVNISGASCKRRDQLRKIQHDKIIVELESGEITSGKGKNQETNLARPGDTRWGSHYLTLFRLCSMWYSVIEVLENVHDDTSYSANKGVATGLIEKMESYQFIFVLHLMKYILGITNKLSFSLQQGDQNIVQAMSLVRSVKCRLQDFREYGWQIILVQVNTFYELNMIPILDMEDNMLTRGHGRCRGQLITNFHHYRVEIFCQVLFLKIYFFC
;
A
#
# COMPACT_ATOMS: atom_id res chain seq x y z
N MET A 1 17.81 -11.13 15.56
CA MET A 1 19.02 -10.73 14.80
C MET A 1 18.66 -9.46 14.05
N ILE A 2 19.39 -8.37 14.31
CA ILE A 2 19.15 -7.07 13.67
C ILE A 2 20.23 -6.88 12.60
N LEU A 3 19.81 -6.55 11.38
CA LEU A 3 20.71 -6.37 10.24
C LEU A 3 20.60 -4.95 9.70
N MET A 4 21.74 -4.29 9.50
CA MET A 4 21.85 -2.98 8.87
C MET A 4 22.46 -3.14 7.48
N GLY A 5 21.72 -2.75 6.43
CA GLY A 5 22.24 -2.67 5.07
C GLY A 5 22.85 -1.29 4.81
N VAL A 6 24.04 -1.26 4.23
CA VAL A 6 24.73 -0.02 3.86
C VAL A 6 24.93 0.04 2.36
N VAL A 7 24.48 1.14 1.77
CA VAL A 7 24.62 1.45 0.34
C VAL A 7 25.37 2.76 0.22
N LEU A 8 26.37 2.81 -0.62
CA LEU A 8 27.11 4.03 -0.95
C LEU A 8 26.61 4.60 -2.28
N ARG A 9 26.43 5.90 -2.31
CA ARG A 9 26.10 6.65 -3.52
C ARG A 9 27.19 7.69 -3.78
N TYR A 10 27.75 7.70 -4.98
CA TYR A 10 28.83 8.61 -5.35
C TYR A 10 28.74 8.96 -6.85
N VAL A 11 29.44 10.01 -7.23
CA VAL A 11 29.61 10.38 -8.64
C VAL A 11 30.97 9.84 -9.11
N ASN A 12 30.97 9.07 -10.20
CA ASN A 12 32.18 8.54 -10.78
C ASN A 12 32.96 9.60 -11.61
N LYS A 13 34.08 9.23 -12.18
CA LYS A 13 34.91 10.16 -12.98
C LYS A 13 34.23 10.66 -14.26
N GLU A 14 33.27 9.93 -14.76
CA GLU A 14 32.44 10.25 -15.92
C GLU A 14 31.24 11.18 -15.56
N GLY A 15 31.09 11.57 -14.29
CA GLY A 15 29.98 12.38 -13.85
C GLY A 15 28.68 11.62 -13.61
N CYS A 16 28.69 10.29 -13.68
CA CYS A 16 27.53 9.46 -13.46
C CYS A 16 27.31 9.15 -11.98
N VAL A 17 26.05 9.17 -11.53
CA VAL A 17 25.65 8.74 -10.19
C VAL A 17 25.69 7.21 -10.12
N ILE A 18 26.45 6.67 -9.20
CA ILE A 18 26.60 5.24 -8.98
C ILE A 18 26.12 4.90 -7.57
N GLU A 19 25.33 3.83 -7.46
CA GLU A 19 24.98 3.20 -6.19
C GLU A 19 25.68 1.85 -6.07
N ARG A 20 26.31 1.62 -4.92
CA ARG A 20 26.98 0.36 -4.61
C ARG A 20 26.50 -0.13 -3.25
N PHE A 21 25.94 -1.33 -3.25
CA PHE A 21 25.74 -2.07 -2.02
C PHE A 21 27.12 -2.42 -1.41
N LEU A 22 27.34 -1.98 -0.17
CA LEU A 22 28.62 -2.19 0.52
C LEU A 22 28.58 -3.46 1.37
N ALA A 23 27.62 -3.54 2.30
CA ALA A 23 27.51 -4.69 3.20
C ALA A 23 26.14 -4.77 3.88
N VAL A 24 25.85 -5.95 4.45
CA VAL A 24 24.90 -6.14 5.54
C VAL A 24 25.70 -6.42 6.81
N VAL A 25 25.48 -5.61 7.84
CA VAL A 25 26.18 -5.71 9.11
C VAL A 25 25.22 -6.12 10.20
N HIS A 26 25.59 -7.10 11.03
CA HIS A 26 24.85 -7.41 12.24
C HIS A 26 25.11 -6.34 13.29
N VAL A 27 24.04 -5.81 13.87
CA VAL A 27 24.11 -4.86 14.98
C VAL A 27 23.46 -5.45 16.22
N PRO A 28 24.02 -5.20 17.43
CA PRO A 28 23.51 -5.79 18.66
C PRO A 28 22.12 -5.26 19.01
N ASP A 29 21.86 -3.98 18.74
CA ASP A 29 20.62 -3.28 18.98
C ASP A 29 20.39 -2.15 17.95
N THR A 30 19.24 -1.51 17.98
CA THR A 30 18.87 -0.41 17.08
C THR A 30 19.21 0.98 17.62
N SER A 31 20.01 1.10 18.70
CA SER A 31 20.41 2.42 19.18
C SER A 31 21.26 3.16 18.15
N SER A 32 21.14 4.48 18.14
CA SER A 32 21.93 5.34 17.24
C SER A 32 23.44 5.14 17.42
N HIS A 33 23.88 4.89 18.65
CA HIS A 33 25.29 4.63 18.97
C HIS A 33 25.76 3.32 18.36
N SER A 34 25.03 2.23 18.54
CA SER A 34 25.37 0.91 17.95
C SER A 34 25.40 0.96 16.42
N LEU A 35 24.44 1.68 15.82
CA LEU A 35 24.42 1.90 14.37
C LEU A 35 25.63 2.70 13.88
N LYS A 36 25.99 3.79 14.63
CA LYS A 36 27.15 4.62 14.31
C LYS A 36 28.46 3.82 14.40
N MET A 37 28.66 3.06 15.47
CA MET A 37 29.82 2.18 15.64
C MET A 37 29.95 1.18 14.50
N ALA A 38 28.85 0.59 14.07
CA ALA A 38 28.85 -0.37 12.98
C ALA A 38 29.23 0.29 11.64
N ILE A 39 28.78 1.52 11.38
CA ILE A 39 29.18 2.31 10.20
C ILE A 39 30.67 2.63 10.26
N ASP A 40 31.18 3.08 11.41
CA ASP A 40 32.59 3.43 11.58
C ASP A 40 33.50 2.22 11.33
N ALA A 41 33.16 1.07 11.94
CA ALA A 41 33.90 -0.16 11.75
C ALA A 41 33.92 -0.60 10.26
N LEU A 42 32.77 -0.48 9.59
CA LEU A 42 32.65 -0.81 8.17
C LEU A 42 33.50 0.15 7.30
N PHE A 43 33.48 1.44 7.61
CA PHE A 43 34.26 2.45 6.88
C PHE A 43 35.76 2.22 7.07
N VAL A 44 36.22 1.93 8.29
CA VAL A 44 37.61 1.54 8.57
C VAL A 44 38.02 0.30 7.76
N GLN A 45 37.18 -0.73 7.76
CA GLN A 45 37.44 -1.98 7.01
C GLN A 45 37.64 -1.73 5.51
N HIS A 46 36.91 -0.76 4.94
CA HIS A 46 37.00 -0.44 3.50
C HIS A 46 37.89 0.75 3.19
N GLY A 47 38.66 1.27 4.14
CA GLY A 47 39.54 2.44 3.96
C GLY A 47 38.75 3.73 3.62
N LEU A 48 37.51 3.83 4.05
CA LEU A 48 36.65 5.00 3.85
C LEU A 48 36.68 5.91 5.06
N SER A 49 36.37 7.20 4.87
CA SER A 49 36.28 8.19 5.95
C SER A 49 34.95 8.92 5.90
N LEU A 50 34.35 9.18 7.07
CA LEU A 50 33.17 10.01 7.20
C LEU A 50 33.43 11.48 6.75
N SER A 51 34.67 11.94 6.78
CA SER A 51 35.02 13.33 6.39
C SER A 51 34.69 13.66 4.92
N ILE A 52 34.69 12.66 4.04
CA ILE A 52 34.36 12.82 2.62
C ILE A 52 32.86 12.72 2.34
N LEU A 53 32.05 12.30 3.32
CA LEU A 53 30.61 12.14 3.17
C LEU A 53 29.94 13.50 2.91
N ARG A 54 29.03 13.58 1.96
CA ARG A 54 28.24 14.79 1.62
C ARG A 54 26.76 14.65 1.90
N GLY A 55 26.31 13.43 2.14
CA GLY A 55 24.91 13.15 2.45
C GLY A 55 24.72 11.85 3.19
N GLN A 56 23.62 11.77 3.92
CA GLN A 56 23.14 10.57 4.60
C GLN A 56 21.63 10.49 4.40
N GLY A 57 21.11 9.31 4.03
CA GLY A 57 19.71 9.11 3.71
C GLY A 57 19.16 7.83 4.32
N TYR A 58 18.09 7.93 5.10
CA TYR A 58 17.39 6.81 5.72
C TYR A 58 16.00 7.25 6.23
N ASP A 59 15.30 6.37 6.93
CA ASP A 59 13.98 6.64 7.44
C ASP A 59 13.95 7.67 8.58
N GLY A 60 12.75 8.00 9.04
CA GLY A 60 12.55 9.01 10.08
C GLY A 60 12.38 8.47 11.48
N ALA A 61 12.79 7.24 11.77
CA ALA A 61 12.73 6.68 13.10
C ALA A 61 13.52 7.54 14.11
N SER A 62 13.13 7.55 15.37
CA SER A 62 13.71 8.43 16.40
C SER A 62 15.20 8.20 16.63
N ASN A 63 15.64 6.94 16.58
CA ASN A 63 17.06 6.57 16.65
C ASN A 63 17.86 7.00 15.42
N MET A 64 17.20 7.24 14.29
CA MET A 64 17.81 7.65 13.04
C MET A 64 17.90 9.17 12.93
N ARG A 65 16.76 9.88 13.05
CA ARG A 65 16.69 11.34 12.82
C ARG A 65 16.65 12.20 14.07
N GLY A 66 16.70 11.60 15.27
CA GLY A 66 16.62 12.35 16.53
C GLY A 66 17.56 13.56 16.55
N GLU A 67 17.06 14.71 17.03
CA GLU A 67 17.74 16.00 16.95
C GLU A 67 19.06 16.03 17.73
N PHE A 68 19.10 15.39 18.88
CA PHE A 68 20.30 15.43 19.75
C PHE A 68 21.13 14.15 19.64
N ASN A 69 20.51 12.98 19.72
CA ASN A 69 21.21 11.70 19.83
C ASN A 69 20.85 10.71 18.71
N GLY A 70 20.19 11.14 17.63
CA GLY A 70 19.94 10.29 16.49
C GLY A 70 21.21 10.05 15.66
N LEU A 71 21.23 8.98 14.87
CA LEU A 71 22.36 8.67 13.99
C LEU A 71 22.73 9.86 13.09
N LYS A 72 21.73 10.59 12.57
CA LYS A 72 21.91 11.84 11.83
C LYS A 72 22.80 12.82 12.58
N SER A 73 22.50 13.06 13.86
CA SER A 73 23.20 14.06 14.67
C SER A 73 24.60 13.61 15.03
N LEU A 74 24.80 12.32 15.32
CA LEU A 74 26.13 11.75 15.58
C LEU A 74 27.07 11.89 14.36
N ILE A 75 26.54 11.67 13.16
CA ILE A 75 27.33 11.84 11.92
C ILE A 75 27.59 13.34 11.66
N LEU A 76 26.60 14.22 11.85
CA LEU A 76 26.75 15.68 11.64
C LEU A 76 27.72 16.33 12.64
N GLN A 77 27.87 15.81 13.85
CA GLN A 77 28.86 16.27 14.82
C GLN A 77 30.29 16.03 14.31
N GLU A 78 30.54 14.93 13.61
CA GLU A 78 31.86 14.63 13.03
C GLU A 78 32.07 15.31 11.66
N ASN A 79 31.00 15.37 10.84
CA ASN A 79 31.03 15.98 9.52
C ASN A 79 29.76 16.81 9.25
N PRO A 80 29.81 18.14 9.46
CA PRO A 80 28.67 19.04 9.23
C PRO A 80 28.19 19.08 7.77
N PHE A 81 28.99 18.61 6.83
CA PHE A 81 28.64 18.57 5.40
C PHE A 81 27.86 17.30 4.99
N ALA A 82 27.72 16.32 5.88
CA ALA A 82 26.95 15.10 5.64
C ALA A 82 25.43 15.37 5.79
N MET A 83 24.86 16.13 4.87
CA MET A 83 23.45 16.58 4.92
C MET A 83 22.49 15.41 4.98
N TYR A 84 21.54 15.46 5.92
CA TYR A 84 20.54 14.41 6.08
C TYR A 84 19.34 14.61 5.14
N VAL A 85 18.96 13.55 4.46
CA VAL A 85 17.74 13.48 3.66
C VAL A 85 16.85 12.37 4.22
N HIS A 86 15.64 12.74 4.63
CA HIS A 86 14.62 11.75 4.98
C HIS A 86 14.14 11.04 3.71
N CYS A 87 14.17 9.72 3.68
CA CYS A 87 13.77 8.92 2.54
C CYS A 87 12.35 9.27 2.07
N PHE A 88 12.21 9.81 0.86
CA PHE A 88 10.92 10.22 0.30
C PHE A 88 9.94 9.05 0.16
N SER A 89 10.44 7.87 -0.22
CA SER A 89 9.61 6.67 -0.29
C SER A 89 9.04 6.30 1.08
N HIS A 90 9.82 6.43 2.16
CA HIS A 90 9.34 6.20 3.52
C HIS A 90 8.32 7.27 3.94
N GLN A 91 8.58 8.54 3.65
CA GLN A 91 7.61 9.62 3.92
C GLN A 91 6.28 9.37 3.22
N LEU A 92 6.29 8.91 1.96
CA LEU A 92 5.09 8.53 1.22
C LEU A 92 4.32 7.41 1.94
N GLN A 93 5.03 6.38 2.43
CA GLN A 93 4.40 5.30 3.18
C GLN A 93 3.73 5.80 4.47
N LEU A 94 4.40 6.66 5.23
CA LEU A 94 3.84 7.24 6.47
C LEU A 94 2.57 8.06 6.20
N VAL A 95 2.53 8.80 5.11
CA VAL A 95 1.33 9.55 4.69
C VAL A 95 0.17 8.60 4.39
N LEU A 96 0.42 7.53 3.64
CA LEU A 96 -0.61 6.55 3.30
C LEU A 96 -1.15 5.82 4.54
N VAL A 97 -0.27 5.43 5.47
CA VAL A 97 -0.66 4.85 6.77
C VAL A 97 -1.57 5.82 7.53
N ALA A 98 -1.17 7.10 7.63
CA ALA A 98 -1.93 8.09 8.37
C ALA A 98 -3.31 8.34 7.73
N VAL A 99 -3.40 8.42 6.39
CA VAL A 99 -4.69 8.56 5.67
C VAL A 99 -5.60 7.38 5.96
N ALA A 100 -5.09 6.16 5.90
CA ALA A 100 -5.88 4.97 6.15
C ALA A 100 -6.35 4.87 7.62
N HIS A 101 -5.53 5.31 8.58
CA HIS A 101 -5.88 5.28 9.99
C HIS A 101 -6.89 6.37 10.37
N ASP A 102 -6.76 7.58 9.83
CA ASP A 102 -7.57 8.73 10.22
C ASP A 102 -9.00 8.70 9.62
N ASN A 103 -9.23 7.89 8.58
CA ASN A 103 -10.56 7.70 8.00
C ASN A 103 -11.16 6.36 8.42
N PHE A 104 -12.25 6.42 9.20
CA PHE A 104 -12.90 5.22 9.74
C PHE A 104 -13.30 4.22 8.65
N THR A 105 -13.90 4.68 7.56
CA THR A 105 -14.37 3.82 6.46
C THR A 105 -13.20 3.10 5.78
N VAL A 106 -12.08 3.80 5.57
CA VAL A 106 -10.87 3.23 4.97
C VAL A 106 -10.18 2.26 5.94
N SER A 107 -10.12 2.61 7.22
CA SER A 107 -9.56 1.73 8.27
C SER A 107 -10.35 0.44 8.41
N GLU A 108 -11.68 0.53 8.47
CA GLU A 108 -12.59 -0.62 8.51
C GLU A 108 -12.41 -1.50 7.26
N PHE A 109 -12.35 -0.90 6.08
CA PHE A 109 -12.12 -1.60 4.80
C PHE A 109 -10.81 -2.41 4.82
N PHE A 110 -9.67 -1.83 5.25
CA PHE A 110 -8.41 -2.56 5.34
C PHE A 110 -8.42 -3.65 6.42
N GLY A 111 -9.23 -3.48 7.47
CA GLY A 111 -9.54 -4.54 8.43
C GLY A 111 -10.18 -5.76 7.74
N TYR A 112 -11.20 -5.55 6.91
CA TYR A 112 -11.82 -6.62 6.14
C TYR A 112 -10.84 -7.24 5.13
N ILE A 113 -10.05 -6.45 4.42
CA ILE A 113 -9.00 -6.97 3.52
C ILE A 113 -8.05 -7.91 4.26
N THR A 114 -7.62 -7.52 5.46
CA THR A 114 -6.73 -8.35 6.29
C THR A 114 -7.41 -9.67 6.69
N MET A 115 -8.69 -9.63 7.06
CA MET A 115 -9.47 -10.83 7.41
C MET A 115 -9.65 -11.76 6.20
N ILE A 116 -9.98 -11.22 5.02
CA ILE A 116 -10.14 -11.98 3.77
C ILE A 116 -8.83 -12.69 3.43
N VAL A 117 -7.70 -11.96 3.44
CA VAL A 117 -6.38 -12.53 3.15
C VAL A 117 -5.97 -13.60 4.17
N ASN A 118 -6.23 -13.35 5.45
CA ASN A 118 -5.92 -14.31 6.51
C ASN A 118 -6.76 -15.59 6.36
N ILE A 119 -8.06 -15.50 6.11
CA ILE A 119 -8.93 -16.66 5.97
C ILE A 119 -8.57 -17.45 4.69
N SER A 120 -8.44 -16.79 3.55
CA SER A 120 -8.09 -17.43 2.28
C SER A 120 -6.68 -18.03 2.29
N GLY A 121 -5.76 -17.45 3.06
CA GLY A 121 -4.37 -17.88 3.20
C GLY A 121 -4.06 -18.75 4.42
N ALA A 122 -5.03 -19.06 5.29
CA ALA A 122 -4.81 -19.69 6.60
C ALA A 122 -4.23 -21.10 6.54
N SER A 123 -4.51 -21.85 5.47
CA SER A 123 -4.02 -23.22 5.30
C SER A 123 -3.55 -23.51 3.88
N CYS A 124 -2.68 -24.52 3.73
CA CYS A 124 -2.27 -24.99 2.41
C CYS A 124 -3.49 -25.42 1.58
N LYS A 125 -4.46 -26.13 2.20
CA LYS A 125 -5.71 -26.58 1.53
C LYS A 125 -6.46 -25.41 0.89
N ARG A 126 -6.67 -24.30 1.61
CA ARG A 126 -7.39 -23.12 1.09
C ARG A 126 -6.61 -22.39 -0.01
N ARG A 127 -5.30 -22.30 0.13
CA ARG A 127 -4.44 -21.72 -0.91
C ARG A 127 -4.43 -22.54 -2.19
N ASP A 128 -4.39 -23.86 -2.07
CA ASP A 128 -4.46 -24.77 -3.22
C ASP A 128 -5.84 -24.74 -3.86
N GLN A 129 -6.89 -24.65 -3.07
CA GLN A 129 -8.26 -24.45 -3.56
C GLN A 129 -8.41 -23.14 -4.34
N LEU A 130 -7.92 -22.01 -3.80
CA LEU A 130 -7.93 -20.72 -4.48
C LEU A 130 -7.20 -20.80 -5.85
N ARG A 131 -6.04 -21.47 -5.90
CA ARG A 131 -5.29 -21.67 -7.14
C ARG A 131 -6.07 -22.54 -8.12
N LYS A 132 -6.67 -23.61 -7.65
CA LYS A 132 -7.45 -24.51 -8.50
C LYS A 132 -8.62 -23.78 -9.16
N ILE A 133 -9.39 -23.01 -8.39
CA ILE A 133 -10.53 -22.23 -8.92
C ILE A 133 -10.04 -21.22 -9.97
N GLN A 134 -8.92 -20.54 -9.73
CA GLN A 134 -8.31 -19.65 -10.72
C GLN A 134 -7.87 -20.36 -11.98
N HIS A 135 -7.24 -21.53 -11.81
CA HIS A 135 -6.79 -22.35 -12.94
C HIS A 135 -7.96 -22.77 -13.82
N ASP A 136 -9.02 -23.30 -13.20
CA ASP A 136 -10.23 -23.75 -13.91
C ASP A 136 -10.89 -22.57 -14.66
N LYS A 137 -10.95 -21.38 -14.05
CA LYS A 137 -11.44 -20.16 -14.69
C LYS A 137 -10.59 -19.74 -15.89
N ILE A 138 -9.26 -19.72 -15.75
CA ILE A 138 -8.33 -19.40 -16.84
C ILE A 138 -8.49 -20.37 -18.02
N ILE A 139 -8.70 -21.66 -17.76
CA ILE A 139 -8.95 -22.64 -18.83
C ILE A 139 -10.22 -22.28 -19.60
N VAL A 140 -11.32 -22.02 -18.91
CA VAL A 140 -12.60 -21.63 -19.54
C VAL A 140 -12.45 -20.35 -20.37
N GLU A 141 -11.78 -19.33 -19.84
CA GLU A 141 -11.54 -18.05 -20.55
C GLU A 141 -10.60 -18.23 -21.76
N LEU A 142 -9.65 -19.17 -21.72
CA LEU A 142 -8.80 -19.53 -22.88
C LEU A 142 -9.59 -20.30 -23.94
N GLU A 143 -10.44 -21.22 -23.56
CA GLU A 143 -11.29 -22.01 -24.45
C GLU A 143 -12.35 -21.15 -25.14
N SER A 144 -12.91 -20.15 -24.42
CA SER A 144 -13.85 -19.18 -24.98
C SER A 144 -13.18 -18.12 -25.87
N GLY A 145 -11.87 -18.03 -25.84
CA GLY A 145 -11.11 -17.02 -26.59
C GLY A 145 -11.14 -15.61 -25.98
N GLU A 146 -11.66 -15.44 -24.77
CA GLU A 146 -11.68 -14.16 -24.04
C GLU A 146 -10.29 -13.69 -23.68
N ILE A 147 -9.38 -14.61 -23.38
CA ILE A 147 -7.97 -14.34 -23.08
C ILE A 147 -7.04 -15.10 -24.02
N THR A 148 -5.84 -14.56 -24.22
CA THR A 148 -4.81 -15.18 -25.07
C THR A 148 -3.74 -15.87 -24.23
N SER A 149 -3.32 -17.06 -24.66
CA SER A 149 -2.17 -17.76 -24.06
C SER A 149 -0.84 -17.06 -24.43
N GLY A 150 0.19 -17.18 -23.59
CA GLY A 150 1.52 -16.66 -23.86
C GLY A 150 2.50 -16.93 -22.71
N LYS A 151 3.80 -16.93 -23.00
CA LYS A 151 4.84 -17.16 -21.99
C LYS A 151 4.77 -16.08 -20.89
N GLY A 152 4.51 -16.52 -19.65
CA GLY A 152 4.36 -15.64 -18.48
C GLY A 152 3.01 -14.94 -18.37
N LYS A 153 2.04 -15.20 -19.26
CA LYS A 153 0.65 -14.75 -19.14
C LYS A 153 -0.15 -15.75 -18.31
N ASN A 154 -1.25 -15.27 -17.71
CA ASN A 154 -2.23 -16.08 -17.00
C ASN A 154 -1.64 -16.96 -15.87
N GLN A 155 -0.62 -16.45 -15.18
CA GLN A 155 -0.04 -17.17 -14.05
C GLN A 155 -0.98 -17.13 -12.84
N GLU A 156 -1.14 -18.29 -12.23
CA GLU A 156 -1.84 -18.42 -10.95
C GLU A 156 -1.15 -17.55 -9.89
N THR A 157 -1.95 -16.76 -9.20
CA THR A 157 -1.45 -15.87 -8.14
C THR A 157 -2.19 -16.13 -6.84
N ASN A 158 -1.56 -15.83 -5.71
CA ASN A 158 -2.20 -15.88 -4.40
C ASN A 158 -2.48 -14.47 -3.90
N LEU A 159 -3.50 -14.33 -3.03
CA LEU A 159 -3.64 -13.16 -2.20
C LEU A 159 -2.45 -13.10 -1.23
N ALA A 160 -1.51 -12.21 -1.51
CA ALA A 160 -0.39 -11.96 -0.60
C ALA A 160 -0.85 -11.06 0.55
N ARG A 161 -0.41 -11.40 1.77
CA ARG A 161 -0.64 -10.53 2.93
C ARG A 161 0.12 -9.21 2.70
N PRO A 162 -0.56 -8.06 2.77
CA PRO A 162 0.12 -6.78 2.70
C PRO A 162 1.04 -6.59 3.90
N GLY A 163 2.20 -5.98 3.70
CA GLY A 163 3.11 -5.64 4.79
C GLY A 163 2.61 -4.38 5.51
N ASP A 164 2.67 -4.36 6.83
CA ASP A 164 2.13 -3.30 7.67
C ASP A 164 2.71 -1.90 7.35
N THR A 165 3.94 -1.84 6.86
CA THR A 165 4.67 -0.59 6.57
C THR A 165 4.89 -0.31 5.09
N ARG A 166 4.54 -1.23 4.17
CA ARG A 166 4.81 -1.12 2.73
C ARG A 166 3.51 -1.08 1.93
N TRP A 167 2.94 0.07 1.76
CA TRP A 167 1.65 0.29 1.07
C TRP A 167 1.65 -0.07 -0.42
N GLY A 168 2.78 -0.20 -1.06
CA GLY A 168 2.86 -0.82 -2.40
C GLY A 168 2.36 -2.26 -2.42
N SER A 169 2.53 -3.03 -1.32
CA SER A 169 1.96 -4.37 -1.17
C SER A 169 0.43 -4.35 -1.06
N HIS A 170 -0.16 -3.32 -0.43
CA HIS A 170 -1.62 -3.13 -0.38
C HIS A 170 -2.20 -2.92 -1.78
N TYR A 171 -1.56 -2.10 -2.63
CA TYR A 171 -1.98 -1.95 -4.03
C TYR A 171 -2.08 -3.31 -4.74
N LEU A 172 -1.04 -4.13 -4.61
CA LEU A 172 -1.01 -5.45 -5.24
C LEU A 172 -2.11 -6.38 -4.69
N THR A 173 -2.37 -6.32 -3.38
CA THR A 173 -3.45 -7.09 -2.75
C THR A 173 -4.82 -6.67 -3.29
N LEU A 174 -5.10 -5.35 -3.38
CA LEU A 174 -6.37 -4.86 -3.93
C LEU A 174 -6.51 -5.20 -5.41
N PHE A 175 -5.43 -5.06 -6.19
CA PHE A 175 -5.43 -5.44 -7.60
C PHE A 175 -5.77 -6.93 -7.78
N ARG A 176 -5.11 -7.81 -7.02
CA ARG A 176 -5.36 -9.26 -7.04
C ARG A 176 -6.77 -9.60 -6.56
N LEU A 177 -7.25 -8.96 -5.50
CA LEU A 177 -8.62 -9.18 -5.02
C LEU A 177 -9.65 -8.87 -6.10
N CYS A 178 -9.50 -7.77 -6.85
CA CYS A 178 -10.38 -7.47 -7.98
C CYS A 178 -10.33 -8.56 -9.07
N SER A 179 -9.13 -9.03 -9.43
CA SER A 179 -8.98 -10.04 -10.50
C SER A 179 -9.43 -11.44 -10.08
N MET A 180 -9.41 -11.74 -8.77
CA MET A 180 -9.72 -13.04 -8.20
C MET A 180 -11.04 -13.03 -7.41
N TRP A 181 -11.88 -12.02 -7.63
CA TRP A 181 -13.08 -11.77 -6.84
C TRP A 181 -13.94 -13.02 -6.67
N TYR A 182 -14.34 -13.63 -7.77
CA TYR A 182 -15.14 -14.85 -7.79
C TYR A 182 -14.46 -15.98 -7.01
N SER A 183 -13.18 -16.23 -7.26
CA SER A 183 -12.43 -17.30 -6.60
C SER A 183 -12.31 -17.09 -5.09
N VAL A 184 -12.25 -15.84 -4.64
CA VAL A 184 -12.21 -15.51 -3.20
C VAL A 184 -13.58 -15.74 -2.56
N ILE A 185 -14.67 -15.32 -3.20
CA ILE A 185 -16.04 -15.58 -2.73
C ILE A 185 -16.26 -17.09 -2.60
N GLU A 186 -15.96 -17.87 -3.63
CA GLU A 186 -16.11 -19.32 -3.61
C GLU A 186 -15.30 -20.00 -2.49
N VAL A 187 -14.06 -19.53 -2.22
CA VAL A 187 -13.28 -20.04 -1.08
C VAL A 187 -13.95 -19.69 0.26
N LEU A 188 -14.55 -18.50 0.40
CA LEU A 188 -15.26 -18.12 1.62
C LEU A 188 -16.55 -18.93 1.79
N GLU A 189 -17.30 -19.22 0.73
CA GLU A 189 -18.47 -20.11 0.73
C GLU A 189 -18.09 -21.53 1.17
N ASN A 190 -16.99 -22.06 0.64
CA ASN A 190 -16.48 -23.37 1.06
C ASN A 190 -16.04 -23.38 2.54
N VAL A 191 -15.56 -22.25 3.09
CA VAL A 191 -15.29 -22.12 4.54
C VAL A 191 -16.59 -22.06 5.34
N HIS A 192 -17.66 -21.46 4.79
CA HIS A 192 -18.98 -21.45 5.39
C HIS A 192 -19.56 -22.87 5.48
N ASP A 193 -19.40 -23.69 4.45
CA ASP A 193 -19.95 -25.03 4.35
C ASP A 193 -19.14 -26.09 5.11
N ASP A 194 -17.87 -25.80 5.44
CA ASP A 194 -17.00 -26.70 6.20
C ASP A 194 -17.48 -26.80 7.67
N THR A 195 -18.14 -27.91 7.97
CA THR A 195 -18.72 -28.19 9.30
C THR A 195 -17.68 -28.40 10.40
N SER A 196 -16.40 -28.59 10.03
CA SER A 196 -15.31 -28.89 10.98
C SER A 196 -14.91 -27.70 11.85
N TYR A 197 -15.26 -26.45 11.46
CA TYR A 197 -14.85 -25.23 12.16
C TYR A 197 -15.99 -24.20 12.26
N SER A 198 -16.91 -24.41 13.20
CA SER A 198 -18.09 -23.53 13.41
C SER A 198 -17.73 -22.04 13.65
N ALA A 199 -16.59 -21.75 14.27
CA ALA A 199 -16.13 -20.37 14.52
C ALA A 199 -15.82 -19.58 13.24
N ASN A 200 -15.37 -20.24 12.18
CA ASN A 200 -15.05 -19.56 10.91
C ASN A 200 -16.29 -19.34 10.03
N LYS A 201 -17.37 -20.09 10.25
CA LYS A 201 -18.59 -20.01 9.46
C LYS A 201 -19.23 -18.61 9.50
N GLY A 202 -19.48 -18.09 10.71
CA GLY A 202 -20.07 -16.76 10.87
C GLY A 202 -19.17 -15.62 10.34
N VAL A 203 -17.86 -15.79 10.48
CA VAL A 203 -16.89 -14.82 9.95
C VAL A 203 -16.89 -14.83 8.41
N ALA A 204 -16.93 -16.01 7.78
CA ALA A 204 -16.96 -16.15 6.33
C ALA A 204 -18.25 -15.53 5.74
N THR A 205 -19.42 -15.83 6.33
CA THR A 205 -20.69 -15.21 5.92
C THR A 205 -20.65 -13.69 6.01
N GLY A 206 -20.22 -13.15 7.18
CA GLY A 206 -20.13 -11.70 7.35
C GLY A 206 -19.14 -11.03 6.41
N LEU A 207 -18.07 -11.73 6.00
CA LEU A 207 -17.13 -11.19 5.02
C LEU A 207 -17.73 -11.20 3.60
N ILE A 208 -18.48 -12.23 3.19
CA ILE A 208 -19.18 -12.28 1.90
C ILE A 208 -20.16 -11.10 1.82
N GLU A 209 -21.03 -10.94 2.83
CA GLU A 209 -21.98 -9.83 2.90
C GLU A 209 -21.30 -8.46 2.80
N LYS A 210 -20.15 -8.31 3.47
CA LYS A 210 -19.37 -7.06 3.40
C LYS A 210 -18.73 -6.84 2.05
N MET A 211 -18.15 -7.88 1.45
CA MET A 211 -17.55 -7.80 0.12
C MET A 211 -18.59 -7.36 -0.93
N GLU A 212 -19.79 -7.89 -0.89
CA GLU A 212 -20.87 -7.56 -1.82
C GLU A 212 -21.53 -6.19 -1.55
N SER A 213 -21.21 -5.55 -0.40
CA SER A 213 -21.75 -4.23 -0.11
C SER A 213 -21.18 -3.14 -1.04
N TYR A 214 -22.04 -2.17 -1.41
CA TYR A 214 -21.62 -1.05 -2.26
C TYR A 214 -20.44 -0.29 -1.66
N GLN A 215 -20.47 -0.05 -0.35
CA GLN A 215 -19.40 0.65 0.35
C GLN A 215 -18.03 -0.06 0.18
N PHE A 216 -17.99 -1.38 0.32
CA PHE A 216 -16.74 -2.12 0.17
C PHE A 216 -16.18 -2.02 -1.25
N ILE A 217 -17.03 -2.25 -2.27
CA ILE A 217 -16.61 -2.21 -3.68
C ILE A 217 -16.21 -0.79 -4.08
N PHE A 218 -16.95 0.23 -3.63
CA PHE A 218 -16.62 1.63 -3.86
C PHE A 218 -15.23 1.99 -3.28
N VAL A 219 -14.99 1.65 -2.01
CA VAL A 219 -13.70 1.91 -1.35
C VAL A 219 -12.58 1.08 -1.98
N LEU A 220 -12.86 -0.15 -2.40
CA LEU A 220 -11.91 -1.01 -3.12
C LEU A 220 -11.39 -0.32 -4.40
N HIS A 221 -12.29 0.17 -5.23
CA HIS A 221 -11.92 0.85 -6.48
C HIS A 221 -11.25 2.20 -6.22
N LEU A 222 -11.74 2.98 -5.27
CA LEU A 222 -11.13 4.25 -4.86
C LEU A 222 -9.68 4.05 -4.36
N MET A 223 -9.48 3.13 -3.41
CA MET A 223 -8.15 2.86 -2.85
C MET A 223 -7.23 2.21 -3.88
N LYS A 224 -7.71 1.30 -4.72
CA LYS A 224 -6.93 0.74 -5.84
C LYS A 224 -6.41 1.84 -6.77
N TYR A 225 -7.22 2.84 -7.09
CA TYR A 225 -6.82 3.96 -7.95
C TYR A 225 -5.75 4.84 -7.26
N ILE A 226 -6.00 5.27 -6.02
CA ILE A 226 -5.07 6.11 -5.25
C ILE A 226 -3.74 5.40 -5.02
N LEU A 227 -3.79 4.14 -4.56
CA LEU A 227 -2.58 3.34 -4.32
C LEU A 227 -1.84 3.02 -5.63
N GLY A 228 -2.53 2.91 -6.76
CA GLY A 228 -1.91 2.75 -8.07
C GLY A 228 -1.04 3.96 -8.46
N ILE A 229 -1.52 5.19 -8.20
CA ILE A 229 -0.75 6.42 -8.42
C ILE A 229 0.46 6.47 -7.49
N THR A 230 0.25 6.24 -6.20
CA THR A 230 1.31 6.34 -5.18
C THR A 230 2.34 5.21 -5.28
N ASN A 231 1.94 4.02 -5.73
CA ASN A 231 2.84 2.91 -5.98
C ASN A 231 3.82 3.22 -7.13
N LYS A 232 3.33 3.84 -8.22
CA LYS A 232 4.20 4.31 -9.31
C LYS A 232 5.20 5.36 -8.83
N LEU A 233 4.77 6.31 -7.99
CA LEU A 233 5.67 7.28 -7.38
C LEU A 233 6.71 6.59 -6.49
N SER A 234 6.28 5.68 -5.62
CA SER A 234 7.19 4.93 -4.75
C SER A 234 8.26 4.18 -5.54
N PHE A 235 7.88 3.56 -6.65
CA PHE A 235 8.80 2.87 -7.54
C PHE A 235 9.82 3.82 -8.19
N SER A 236 9.35 4.97 -8.69
CA SER A 236 10.23 5.99 -9.28
C SER A 236 11.18 6.61 -8.26
N LEU A 237 10.74 6.82 -7.02
CA LEU A 237 11.59 7.35 -5.93
C LEU A 237 12.68 6.37 -5.47
N GLN A 238 12.59 5.09 -5.82
CA GLN A 238 13.54 4.04 -5.46
C GLN A 238 14.55 3.73 -6.59
N GLN A 239 14.49 4.45 -7.71
CA GLN A 239 15.45 4.26 -8.79
C GLN A 239 16.85 4.76 -8.37
N GLY A 240 17.89 4.00 -8.72
CA GLY A 240 19.27 4.30 -8.33
C GLY A 240 19.85 5.58 -8.94
N ASP A 241 19.31 6.06 -10.06
CA ASP A 241 19.70 7.30 -10.74
C ASP A 241 18.89 8.54 -10.29
N GLN A 242 17.93 8.35 -9.39
CA GLN A 242 17.04 9.41 -8.92
C GLN A 242 17.80 10.50 -8.14
N ASN A 243 17.64 11.75 -8.54
CA ASN A 243 18.15 12.91 -7.80
C ASN A 243 17.04 13.68 -7.09
N ILE A 244 17.42 14.57 -6.16
CA ILE A 244 16.45 15.30 -5.32
C ILE A 244 15.53 16.22 -6.13
N VAL A 245 16.02 16.84 -7.19
CA VAL A 245 15.23 17.74 -8.05
C VAL A 245 14.16 16.97 -8.80
N GLN A 246 14.53 15.84 -9.38
CA GLN A 246 13.59 14.93 -10.04
C GLN A 246 12.58 14.36 -9.04
N ALA A 247 13.02 13.92 -7.86
CA ALA A 247 12.15 13.42 -6.80
C ALA A 247 11.09 14.47 -6.41
N MET A 248 11.49 15.72 -6.19
CA MET A 248 10.58 16.82 -5.87
C MET A 248 9.60 17.14 -7.01
N SER A 249 10.05 17.06 -8.26
CA SER A 249 9.19 17.22 -9.43
C SER A 249 8.14 16.11 -9.52
N LEU A 250 8.54 14.85 -9.31
CA LEU A 250 7.62 13.71 -9.30
C LEU A 250 6.57 13.83 -8.17
N VAL A 251 6.99 14.21 -6.97
CA VAL A 251 6.08 14.45 -5.84
C VAL A 251 5.07 15.55 -6.20
N ARG A 252 5.52 16.67 -6.78
CA ARG A 252 4.64 17.77 -7.21
C ARG A 252 3.64 17.30 -8.27
N SER A 253 4.10 16.56 -9.28
CA SER A 253 3.23 16.01 -10.33
C SER A 253 2.14 15.09 -9.76
N VAL A 254 2.50 14.22 -8.81
CA VAL A 254 1.52 13.34 -8.16
C VAL A 254 0.54 14.12 -7.29
N LYS A 255 0.99 15.18 -6.59
CA LYS A 255 0.08 16.09 -5.88
C LYS A 255 -0.96 16.71 -6.80
N CYS A 256 -0.54 17.29 -7.91
CA CYS A 256 -1.45 17.87 -8.91
C CYS A 256 -2.42 16.80 -9.40
N ARG A 257 -1.94 15.62 -9.78
CA ARG A 257 -2.79 14.52 -10.26
C ARG A 257 -3.82 14.05 -9.24
N LEU A 258 -3.48 13.99 -7.95
CA LEU A 258 -4.43 13.65 -6.88
C LEU A 258 -5.44 14.77 -6.65
N GLN A 259 -5.03 16.03 -6.81
CA GLN A 259 -5.94 17.19 -6.76
C GLN A 259 -6.92 17.16 -7.94
N ASP A 260 -6.43 16.98 -9.17
CA ASP A 260 -7.29 16.83 -10.35
C ASP A 260 -8.27 15.66 -10.20
N PHE A 261 -7.78 14.54 -9.64
CA PHE A 261 -8.64 13.39 -9.37
C PHE A 261 -9.71 13.69 -8.31
N ARG A 262 -9.40 14.49 -7.29
CA ARG A 262 -10.40 14.94 -6.30
C ARG A 262 -11.50 15.78 -6.94
N GLU A 263 -11.16 16.62 -7.90
CA GLU A 263 -12.09 17.55 -8.54
C GLU A 263 -12.92 16.85 -9.63
N TYR A 264 -12.28 16.04 -10.47
CA TYR A 264 -12.86 15.48 -11.67
C TYR A 264 -12.96 13.95 -11.70
N GLY A 265 -12.38 13.24 -10.71
CA GLY A 265 -12.26 11.77 -10.71
C GLY A 265 -13.50 11.01 -10.28
N TRP A 266 -14.53 11.70 -9.77
CA TRP A 266 -15.76 11.04 -9.28
C TRP A 266 -16.37 10.10 -10.33
N GLN A 267 -16.59 10.61 -11.53
CA GLN A 267 -17.20 9.83 -12.60
C GLN A 267 -16.37 8.62 -13.01
N ILE A 268 -15.02 8.75 -12.93
CA ILE A 268 -14.11 7.65 -13.23
C ILE A 268 -14.32 6.48 -12.26
N ILE A 269 -14.45 6.76 -10.97
CA ILE A 269 -14.69 5.73 -9.96
C ILE A 269 -16.08 5.15 -10.09
N LEU A 270 -17.11 5.99 -10.29
CA LEU A 270 -18.48 5.54 -10.45
C LEU A 270 -18.63 4.55 -11.62
N VAL A 271 -18.04 4.86 -12.77
CA VAL A 271 -18.03 3.96 -13.93
C VAL A 271 -17.33 2.64 -13.60
N GLN A 272 -16.16 2.68 -12.94
CA GLN A 272 -15.46 1.44 -12.56
C GLN A 272 -16.26 0.58 -11.59
N VAL A 273 -16.93 1.20 -10.63
CA VAL A 273 -17.78 0.51 -9.65
C VAL A 273 -18.98 -0.12 -10.36
N ASN A 274 -19.69 0.64 -11.19
CA ASN A 274 -20.89 0.16 -11.90
C ASN A 274 -20.52 -0.99 -12.86
N THR A 275 -19.44 -0.85 -13.64
CA THR A 275 -18.94 -1.94 -14.49
C THR A 275 -18.61 -3.20 -13.67
N PHE A 276 -18.02 -3.04 -12.48
CA PHE A 276 -17.75 -4.16 -11.60
C PHE A 276 -19.04 -4.86 -11.12
N TYR A 277 -20.07 -4.08 -10.78
CA TYR A 277 -21.38 -4.60 -10.39
C TYR A 277 -22.05 -5.37 -11.54
N GLU A 278 -22.04 -4.81 -12.75
CA GLU A 278 -22.58 -5.44 -13.95
C GLU A 278 -21.90 -6.79 -14.23
N LEU A 279 -20.56 -6.82 -14.18
CA LEU A 279 -19.76 -8.03 -14.42
C LEU A 279 -20.01 -9.14 -13.38
N ASN A 280 -20.35 -8.77 -12.16
CA ASN A 280 -20.61 -9.71 -11.07
C ASN A 280 -22.10 -9.94 -10.81
N MET A 281 -23.00 -9.42 -11.67
CA MET A 281 -24.46 -9.55 -11.57
C MET A 281 -25.03 -9.07 -10.22
N ILE A 282 -24.42 -8.06 -9.63
CA ILE A 282 -24.87 -7.45 -8.37
C ILE A 282 -25.76 -6.24 -8.72
N PRO A 283 -26.88 -6.00 -8.05
CA PRO A 283 -27.73 -4.84 -8.31
C PRO A 283 -26.98 -3.52 -8.07
N ILE A 284 -27.07 -2.61 -9.05
CA ILE A 284 -26.44 -1.28 -8.95
C ILE A 284 -27.25 -0.42 -7.98
N LEU A 285 -26.55 0.31 -7.11
CA LEU A 285 -27.15 1.23 -6.17
C LEU A 285 -27.58 2.53 -6.88
N ASP A 286 -28.83 2.96 -6.66
CA ASP A 286 -29.27 4.28 -7.13
C ASP A 286 -28.66 5.39 -6.25
N MET A 287 -27.97 6.33 -6.87
CA MET A 287 -27.31 7.43 -6.18
C MET A 287 -28.31 8.47 -5.62
N GLU A 288 -29.49 8.55 -6.17
CA GLU A 288 -30.56 9.47 -5.71
C GLU A 288 -31.38 8.90 -4.53
N ASP A 289 -31.27 7.60 -4.28
CA ASP A 289 -31.94 6.97 -3.14
C ASP A 289 -31.38 7.48 -1.81
N ASN A 290 -32.29 7.58 -0.83
CA ASN A 290 -31.95 8.01 0.51
C ASN A 290 -31.43 6.85 1.38
N MET A 291 -30.39 7.11 2.14
CA MET A 291 -29.89 6.23 3.18
C MET A 291 -29.90 6.90 4.55
N LEU A 292 -30.06 6.11 5.59
CA LEU A 292 -29.96 6.59 6.98
C LEU A 292 -28.53 6.41 7.47
N THR A 293 -27.86 7.52 7.80
CA THR A 293 -26.50 7.45 8.39
C THR A 293 -26.57 6.89 9.82
N ARG A 294 -25.48 6.25 10.26
CA ARG A 294 -25.37 5.82 11.66
C ARG A 294 -25.27 7.04 12.57
N GLY A 295 -26.20 7.17 13.52
CA GLY A 295 -26.09 8.18 14.57
C GLY A 295 -24.99 7.82 15.56
N HIS A 296 -24.31 8.82 16.12
CA HIS A 296 -23.35 8.63 17.20
C HIS A 296 -23.98 8.97 18.55
N GLY A 297 -23.94 8.04 19.48
CA GLY A 297 -24.47 8.22 20.84
C GLY A 297 -25.99 8.49 20.86
N ARG A 298 -26.44 9.64 21.41
CA ARG A 298 -27.86 10.05 21.48
C ARG A 298 -28.39 10.75 20.23
N CYS A 299 -27.51 10.99 19.22
CA CYS A 299 -27.95 11.64 17.99
C CYS A 299 -28.56 10.59 17.05
N ARG A 300 -29.76 10.89 16.52
CA ARG A 300 -30.38 10.07 15.46
C ARG A 300 -29.57 10.22 14.16
N GLY A 301 -29.51 9.13 13.39
CA GLY A 301 -28.95 9.19 12.04
C GLY A 301 -29.66 10.24 11.17
N GLN A 302 -28.95 10.82 10.23
CA GLN A 302 -29.50 11.75 9.26
C GLN A 302 -29.89 11.00 7.98
N LEU A 303 -30.97 11.44 7.35
CA LEU A 303 -31.34 10.94 6.03
C LEU A 303 -30.58 11.76 4.99
N ILE A 304 -29.74 11.11 4.22
CA ILE A 304 -28.95 11.70 3.14
C ILE A 304 -29.07 10.84 1.89
N THR A 305 -28.78 11.40 0.71
CA THR A 305 -28.72 10.58 -0.52
C THR A 305 -27.46 9.73 -0.55
N ASN A 306 -27.52 8.62 -1.27
CA ASN A 306 -26.34 7.81 -1.56
C ASN A 306 -25.23 8.65 -2.23
N PHE A 307 -25.62 9.55 -3.16
CA PHE A 307 -24.71 10.49 -3.79
C PHE A 307 -23.93 11.33 -2.75
N HIS A 308 -24.64 11.92 -1.78
CA HIS A 308 -23.99 12.72 -0.73
C HIS A 308 -23.00 11.89 0.07
N HIS A 309 -23.43 10.70 0.51
CA HIS A 309 -22.57 9.80 1.29
C HIS A 309 -21.29 9.41 0.53
N TYR A 310 -21.44 8.85 -0.67
CA TYR A 310 -20.28 8.34 -1.41
C TYR A 310 -19.43 9.46 -2.01
N ARG A 311 -20.04 10.55 -2.51
CA ARG A 311 -19.30 11.66 -3.14
C ARG A 311 -18.67 12.59 -2.12
N VAL A 312 -19.41 13.00 -1.10
CA VAL A 312 -18.96 14.04 -0.15
C VAL A 312 -18.26 13.42 1.05
N GLU A 313 -18.90 12.45 1.73
CA GLU A 313 -18.36 11.91 2.97
C GLU A 313 -17.23 10.89 2.75
N ILE A 314 -17.22 10.12 1.65
CA ILE A 314 -16.14 9.14 1.41
C ILE A 314 -15.13 9.69 0.40
N PHE A 315 -15.53 9.90 -0.86
CA PHE A 315 -14.59 10.25 -1.94
C PHE A 315 -13.83 11.55 -1.64
N CYS A 316 -14.54 12.64 -1.32
CA CYS A 316 -13.88 13.91 -1.03
C CYS A 316 -13.05 13.86 0.25
N GLN A 317 -13.54 13.21 1.32
CA GLN A 317 -12.80 13.15 2.59
C GLN A 317 -11.52 12.31 2.47
N VAL A 318 -11.58 11.15 1.82
CA VAL A 318 -10.38 10.32 1.59
C VAL A 318 -9.31 11.09 0.82
N LEU A 319 -9.72 11.90 -0.17
CA LEU A 319 -8.79 12.72 -0.96
C LEU A 319 -8.42 14.05 -0.29
N PHE A 320 -9.20 14.52 0.69
CA PHE A 320 -8.86 15.72 1.49
C PHE A 320 -7.77 15.44 2.51
N LEU A 321 -7.75 14.23 3.05
CA LEU A 321 -6.78 13.82 4.05
C LEU A 321 -5.38 13.78 3.43
N LYS A 322 -4.66 14.91 3.57
CA LYS A 322 -3.19 15.00 3.52
C LYS A 322 -2.47 15.04 2.15
N ILE A 323 -3.07 15.58 1.09
CA ILE A 323 -2.27 16.15 -0.01
C ILE A 323 -1.26 17.19 0.52
N TYR A 324 -1.52 17.78 1.70
CA TYR A 324 -0.68 18.79 2.38
C TYR A 324 0.53 18.23 3.13
N PHE A 325 0.69 16.93 3.33
CA PHE A 325 1.75 16.37 4.18
C PHE A 325 3.12 16.19 3.51
N PHE A 326 3.26 16.53 2.25
CA PHE A 326 4.56 16.57 1.56
C PHE A 326 5.16 18.00 1.54
N CYS A 327 4.83 18.88 2.47
CA CYS A 327 5.47 20.17 2.63
C CYS A 327 6.54 20.12 3.70
#